data_b9c6418fa3960693b4aae6868b341ca8
#
_entry.id   b9c6418fa3960693b4aae6868b341ca8
#
_cell.length_a   1.000
_cell.length_b   1.000
_cell.length_c   1.000
_cell.angle_alpha   90.00
_cell.angle_beta   90.00
_cell.angle_gamma   90.00
#
_symmetry.space_group_name_H-M   'P 1'
#
loop_
_entity.id
_entity.type
_entity.pdbx_description
1 polymer ?
#
loop_
_entity_poly.entity_id
_entity_poly.type
_entity_poly.pdbx_seq_one_letter_code
_entity_poly.pdbx_strand_id
1 'polypeptide(L)'
;MTQASNIFIKDTIIKLLTAIGSEKEIKKYINKFSSTEQQFAVIKVGGAVVDEDLDNLISSLVFLNQVGLRPIIIHGGGPGLSKELDAKKIDFSFIDGQRVTSEAVRDVAINVFGDINSLLVRRLNEQGALAIGFKEEIFKSEKKSEELGYVGDIKKVNIKPINEAIKDGFIPVISPLGITETNEVVNINADVATINLVEKIKPYKVVFLSQVGGIYDNTESLIQSINLDLEYEEMMNADWLHSGMQLKLKQIKELLDLLPRSSSVSITKPIDLPKELFTDSGSGTLIKRGHGIDIFESKDHDIQKKFFSIIESSFNGILNKSFFSGGDYKIFMTTCERAAIAVSMEYKVPYMDKFGVIAEAKGEGIGSAIFHEMKKEFPEIFWRSKSNNPINKFYLSMADGYQKTGEWDIFWMGINDYSKLNECINFAVSKQQTISY
;
A
#
# COMPACT_ATOMS: atom_id res chain seq x y z
N MET A 1 29.78 -7.25 13.51
CA MET A 1 29.19 -6.32 14.51
C MET A 1 28.64 -7.14 15.67
N THR A 2 28.86 -6.73 16.90
CA THR A 2 28.38 -7.47 18.07
C THR A 2 26.86 -7.27 18.23
N GLN A 3 26.16 -8.21 18.87
CA GLN A 3 24.73 -8.17 19.13
C GLN A 3 24.29 -6.86 19.85
N ALA A 4 25.14 -6.33 20.73
CA ALA A 4 24.94 -5.06 21.43
C ALA A 4 24.95 -3.84 20.48
N SER A 5 25.81 -3.84 19.47
CA SER A 5 25.89 -2.77 18.45
C SER A 5 24.64 -2.73 17.58
N ASN A 6 24.07 -3.89 17.23
CA ASN A 6 22.82 -3.96 16.45
C ASN A 6 21.59 -3.46 17.23
N ILE A 7 21.53 -3.72 18.54
CA ILE A 7 20.43 -3.21 19.39
C ILE A 7 20.49 -1.69 19.47
N PHE A 8 21.67 -1.11 19.66
CA PHE A 8 21.85 0.34 19.72
C PHE A 8 21.46 1.04 18.42
N ILE A 9 21.82 0.48 17.26
CA ILE A 9 21.45 1.01 15.95
C ILE A 9 19.94 0.97 15.76
N LYS A 10 19.31 -0.17 16.06
CA LYS A 10 17.84 -0.33 15.98
C LYS A 10 17.11 0.71 16.83
N ASP A 11 17.51 0.90 18.08
CA ASP A 11 16.88 1.87 18.99
C ASP A 11 17.08 3.31 18.51
N THR A 12 18.25 3.62 17.97
CA THR A 12 18.53 4.94 17.39
C THR A 12 17.66 5.22 16.18
N ILE A 13 17.49 4.25 15.28
CA ILE A 13 16.63 4.37 14.10
C ILE A 13 15.17 4.55 14.53
N ILE A 14 14.69 3.77 15.50
CA ILE A 14 13.33 3.92 16.03
C ILE A 14 13.13 5.34 16.59
N LYS A 15 14.09 5.90 17.31
CA LYS A 15 14.04 7.28 17.81
C LYS A 15 14.03 8.31 16.68
N LEU A 16 14.79 8.12 15.61
CA LEU A 16 14.77 8.99 14.44
C LEU A 16 13.44 8.92 13.69
N LEU A 17 12.88 7.73 13.52
CA LEU A 17 11.56 7.54 12.93
C LEU A 17 10.46 8.24 13.74
N THR A 18 10.56 8.26 15.07
CA THR A 18 9.59 8.97 15.93
C THR A 18 9.63 10.48 15.75
N ALA A 19 10.66 11.04 15.15
CA ALA A 19 10.70 12.44 14.73
C ALA A 19 9.90 12.70 13.43
N ILE A 20 9.63 11.66 12.64
CA ILE A 20 8.90 11.74 11.36
C ILE A 20 7.42 11.37 11.54
N GLY A 21 7.14 10.39 12.40
CA GLY A 21 5.80 9.91 12.76
C GLY A 21 5.63 9.81 14.27
N SER A 22 4.44 9.42 14.76
CA SER A 22 4.25 9.20 16.19
C SER A 22 4.97 7.91 16.63
N GLU A 23 5.56 7.92 17.84
CA GLU A 23 6.21 6.73 18.42
C GLU A 23 5.26 5.52 18.47
N LYS A 24 3.99 5.77 18.78
CA LYS A 24 2.94 4.75 18.82
C LYS A 24 2.71 4.11 17.44
N GLU A 25 2.71 4.93 16.39
CA GLU A 25 2.53 4.50 15.00
C GLU A 25 3.67 3.60 14.54
N ILE A 26 4.91 4.02 14.75
CA ILE A 26 6.10 3.28 14.35
C ILE A 26 6.22 1.95 15.09
N LYS A 27 6.01 1.96 16.41
CA LYS A 27 5.98 0.72 17.22
C LYS A 27 4.88 -0.24 16.75
N LYS A 28 3.69 0.28 16.39
CA LYS A 28 2.60 -0.50 15.81
C LYS A 28 3.06 -1.26 14.56
N TYR A 29 3.69 -0.56 13.60
CA TYR A 29 4.15 -1.19 12.36
C TYR A 29 5.31 -2.16 12.57
N ILE A 30 6.30 -1.81 13.39
CA ILE A 30 7.41 -2.72 13.69
C ILE A 30 6.89 -4.02 14.33
N ASN A 31 6.00 -3.93 15.31
CA ASN A 31 5.42 -5.11 15.94
C ASN A 31 4.61 -5.95 14.94
N LYS A 32 3.80 -5.30 14.11
CA LYS A 32 2.98 -5.96 13.09
C LYS A 32 3.84 -6.70 12.06
N PHE A 33 4.91 -6.08 11.58
CA PHE A 33 5.80 -6.66 10.58
C PHE A 33 6.79 -7.68 11.14
N SER A 34 7.06 -7.65 12.43
CA SER A 34 7.92 -8.62 13.12
C SER A 34 7.15 -9.85 13.63
N SER A 35 5.83 -9.92 13.40
CA SER A 35 5.03 -11.06 13.79
C SER A 35 5.46 -12.31 12.99
N THR A 36 5.49 -13.46 13.63
CA THR A 36 5.91 -14.74 13.02
C THR A 36 4.80 -15.41 12.22
N GLU A 37 3.59 -14.87 12.26
CA GLU A 37 2.41 -15.49 11.64
C GLU A 37 2.39 -15.38 10.11
N GLN A 38 3.02 -14.34 9.58
CA GLN A 38 3.04 -14.08 8.15
C GLN A 38 4.37 -13.42 7.73
N GLN A 39 4.91 -13.83 6.56
CA GLN A 39 6.11 -13.18 6.02
C GLN A 39 5.85 -11.68 5.81
N PHE A 40 6.82 -10.85 6.21
CA PHE A 40 6.67 -9.39 6.19
C PHE A 40 6.34 -8.85 4.80
N ALA A 41 7.23 -9.03 3.82
CA ALA A 41 7.03 -8.43 2.51
C ALA A 41 7.74 -9.19 1.38
N VAL A 42 7.15 -9.10 0.19
CA VAL A 42 7.83 -9.31 -1.09
C VAL A 42 7.94 -7.96 -1.78
N ILE A 43 9.15 -7.56 -2.15
CA ILE A 43 9.45 -6.30 -2.82
C ILE A 43 9.90 -6.60 -4.25
N LYS A 44 9.11 -6.16 -5.22
CA LYS A 44 9.47 -6.21 -6.64
C LYS A 44 10.21 -4.93 -7.01
N VAL A 45 11.41 -5.07 -7.51
CA VAL A 45 12.25 -3.97 -7.98
C VAL A 45 12.20 -3.89 -9.50
N GLY A 46 11.74 -2.78 -10.05
CA GLY A 46 11.74 -2.53 -11.49
C GLY A 46 13.17 -2.43 -12.05
N GLY A 47 13.39 -2.86 -13.30
CA GLY A 47 14.71 -2.77 -13.94
C GLY A 47 15.25 -1.33 -13.96
N ALA A 48 14.42 -0.34 -14.31
CA ALA A 48 14.80 1.07 -14.31
C ALA A 48 15.23 1.57 -12.91
N VAL A 49 14.68 1.03 -11.83
CA VAL A 49 15.11 1.36 -10.45
C VAL A 49 16.55 0.90 -10.20
N VAL A 50 16.92 -0.28 -10.70
CA VAL A 50 18.29 -0.79 -10.58
C VAL A 50 19.28 0.08 -11.36
N ASP A 51 18.87 0.54 -12.54
CA ASP A 51 19.73 1.31 -13.43
C ASP A 51 19.91 2.77 -12.97
N GLU A 52 18.88 3.39 -12.38
CA GLU A 52 18.81 4.84 -12.16
C GLU A 52 18.74 5.25 -10.68
N ASP A 53 18.32 4.35 -9.77
CA ASP A 53 18.04 4.69 -8.36
C ASP A 53 18.59 3.65 -7.35
N LEU A 54 19.70 3.02 -7.73
CA LEU A 54 20.30 1.92 -6.96
C LEU A 54 20.67 2.32 -5.53
N ASP A 55 21.24 3.51 -5.33
CA ASP A 55 21.72 3.94 -4.02
C ASP A 55 20.57 4.14 -3.02
N ASN A 56 19.46 4.74 -3.44
CA ASN A 56 18.28 4.86 -2.62
C ASN A 56 17.63 3.49 -2.34
N LEU A 57 17.61 2.59 -3.34
CA LEU A 57 17.15 1.22 -3.16
C LEU A 57 17.95 0.50 -2.07
N ILE A 58 19.28 0.50 -2.17
CA ILE A 58 20.17 -0.16 -1.21
C ILE A 58 20.01 0.45 0.19
N SER A 59 20.02 1.78 0.30
CA SER A 59 19.85 2.47 1.58
C SER A 59 18.55 2.10 2.28
N SER A 60 17.44 2.05 1.53
CA SER A 60 16.13 1.67 2.07
C SER A 60 16.06 0.20 2.51
N LEU A 61 16.66 -0.72 1.75
CA LEU A 61 16.71 -2.14 2.12
C LEU A 61 17.63 -2.39 3.33
N VAL A 62 18.77 -1.70 3.40
CA VAL A 62 19.67 -1.73 4.57
C VAL A 62 18.93 -1.23 5.81
N PHE A 63 18.21 -0.12 5.68
CA PHE A 63 17.37 0.40 6.76
C PHE A 63 16.37 -0.65 7.27
N LEU A 64 15.63 -1.33 6.38
CA LEU A 64 14.69 -2.39 6.77
C LEU A 64 15.39 -3.52 7.51
N ASN A 65 16.56 -3.95 7.04
CA ASN A 65 17.35 -4.98 7.71
C ASN A 65 17.79 -4.55 9.12
N GLN A 66 18.21 -3.31 9.30
CA GLN A 66 18.65 -2.75 10.58
C GLN A 66 17.53 -2.66 11.62
N VAL A 67 16.29 -2.42 11.20
CA VAL A 67 15.11 -2.50 12.10
C VAL A 67 14.61 -3.92 12.33
N GLY A 68 15.29 -4.93 11.75
CA GLY A 68 15.01 -6.36 11.94
C GLY A 68 14.03 -6.95 10.92
N LEU A 69 13.69 -6.23 9.86
CA LEU A 69 12.82 -6.70 8.79
C LEU A 69 13.62 -7.30 7.63
N ARG A 70 13.19 -8.42 7.10
CA ARG A 70 13.84 -9.13 6.00
C ARG A 70 12.85 -9.37 4.87
N PRO A 71 12.70 -8.41 3.95
CA PRO A 71 11.86 -8.59 2.78
C PRO A 71 12.50 -9.59 1.81
N ILE A 72 11.66 -10.25 1.03
CA ILE A 72 12.10 -11.03 -0.14
C ILE A 72 12.14 -10.08 -1.32
N ILE A 73 13.29 -10.00 -1.98
CA ILE A 73 13.48 -9.14 -3.14
C ILE A 73 13.36 -9.96 -4.41
N ILE A 74 12.57 -9.49 -5.37
CA ILE A 74 12.57 -9.98 -6.73
C ILE A 74 12.86 -8.82 -7.67
N HIS A 75 13.91 -8.93 -8.49
CA HIS A 75 14.30 -7.85 -9.38
C HIS A 75 13.87 -8.11 -10.82
N GLY A 76 13.60 -7.03 -11.57
CA GLY A 76 13.54 -7.04 -13.02
C GLY A 76 14.91 -6.69 -13.62
N GLY A 77 14.95 -6.53 -14.93
CA GLY A 77 16.17 -6.17 -15.65
C GLY A 77 15.89 -5.96 -17.16
N GLY A 78 14.61 -5.71 -17.50
CA GLY A 78 14.18 -5.55 -18.91
C GLY A 78 14.95 -4.47 -19.67
N PRO A 79 15.10 -3.24 -19.15
CA PRO A 79 15.89 -2.18 -19.80
C PRO A 79 17.34 -2.58 -19.99
N GLY A 80 18.01 -3.09 -18.95
CA GLY A 80 19.39 -3.57 -19.04
C GLY A 80 19.56 -4.70 -20.05
N LEU A 81 18.60 -5.64 -20.10
CA LEU A 81 18.60 -6.71 -21.10
C LEU A 81 18.42 -6.15 -22.52
N SER A 82 17.53 -5.19 -22.75
CA SER A 82 17.38 -4.56 -24.07
C SER A 82 18.67 -3.89 -24.52
N LYS A 83 19.28 -3.09 -23.62
CA LYS A 83 20.54 -2.40 -23.91
C LYS A 83 21.66 -3.36 -24.28
N GLU A 84 21.78 -4.49 -23.59
CA GLU A 84 22.81 -5.49 -23.86
C GLU A 84 22.56 -6.24 -25.18
N LEU A 85 21.29 -6.55 -25.50
CA LEU A 85 20.91 -7.16 -26.79
C LEU A 85 21.23 -6.22 -27.95
N ASP A 86 20.88 -4.93 -27.83
CA ASP A 86 21.19 -3.90 -28.84
C ASP A 86 22.72 -3.77 -29.04
N ALA A 87 23.50 -3.74 -27.96
CA ALA A 87 24.96 -3.69 -28.02
C ALA A 87 25.56 -4.91 -28.74
N LYS A 88 24.97 -6.09 -28.57
CA LYS A 88 25.38 -7.33 -29.23
C LYS A 88 24.73 -7.52 -30.62
N LYS A 89 23.87 -6.59 -31.06
CA LYS A 89 23.12 -6.66 -32.32
C LYS A 89 22.28 -7.94 -32.43
N ILE A 90 21.64 -8.33 -31.33
CA ILE A 90 20.72 -9.47 -31.27
C ILE A 90 19.32 -8.94 -31.38
N ASP A 91 18.60 -9.30 -32.42
CA ASP A 91 17.21 -8.92 -32.65
C ASP A 91 16.28 -9.56 -31.61
N PHE A 92 15.32 -8.81 -31.13
CA PHE A 92 14.27 -9.28 -30.24
C PHE A 92 12.93 -8.61 -30.53
N SER A 93 11.86 -9.25 -30.15
CA SER A 93 10.49 -8.74 -30.28
C SER A 93 9.68 -9.01 -29.01
N PHE A 94 8.47 -8.48 -28.98
CA PHE A 94 7.51 -8.70 -27.88
C PHE A 94 6.20 -9.23 -28.43
N ILE A 95 5.61 -10.20 -27.74
CA ILE A 95 4.26 -10.71 -27.97
C ILE A 95 3.51 -10.57 -26.64
N ASP A 96 2.40 -9.86 -26.63
CA ASP A 96 1.59 -9.59 -25.45
C ASP A 96 2.41 -9.08 -24.24
N GLY A 97 3.38 -8.19 -24.50
CA GLY A 97 4.25 -7.62 -23.47
C GLY A 97 5.33 -8.58 -22.94
N GLN A 98 5.43 -9.80 -23.47
CA GLN A 98 6.48 -10.74 -23.14
C GLN A 98 7.56 -10.75 -24.23
N ARG A 99 8.82 -10.72 -23.83
CA ARG A 99 9.95 -10.76 -24.78
C ARG A 99 10.07 -12.16 -25.38
N VAL A 100 9.97 -12.27 -26.72
CA VAL A 100 10.33 -13.49 -27.42
C VAL A 100 11.81 -13.81 -27.13
N THR A 101 12.06 -14.97 -26.59
CA THR A 101 13.37 -15.33 -26.03
C THR A 101 13.96 -16.48 -26.84
N SER A 102 14.71 -16.15 -27.89
CA SER A 102 15.55 -17.11 -28.63
C SER A 102 16.67 -17.62 -27.71
N GLU A 103 17.42 -18.61 -28.16
CA GLU A 103 18.58 -19.10 -27.41
C GLU A 103 19.62 -18.02 -27.16
N ALA A 104 19.92 -17.17 -28.14
CA ALA A 104 20.83 -16.05 -28.00
C ALA A 104 20.31 -15.01 -26.99
N VAL A 105 19.01 -14.71 -27.04
CA VAL A 105 18.37 -13.79 -26.06
C VAL A 105 18.38 -14.38 -24.65
N ARG A 106 18.13 -15.70 -24.50
CA ARG A 106 18.19 -16.42 -23.22
C ARG A 106 19.58 -16.28 -22.56
N ASP A 107 20.63 -16.53 -23.35
CA ASP A 107 22.01 -16.54 -22.85
C ASP A 107 22.42 -15.15 -22.37
N VAL A 108 22.01 -14.10 -23.07
CA VAL A 108 22.17 -12.72 -22.61
C VAL A 108 21.35 -12.44 -21.34
N ALA A 109 20.11 -12.92 -21.27
CA ALA A 109 19.24 -12.73 -20.11
C ALA A 109 19.82 -13.40 -18.85
N ILE A 110 20.37 -14.61 -18.95
CA ILE A 110 21.04 -15.29 -17.83
C ILE A 110 22.18 -14.43 -17.26
N ASN A 111 23.03 -13.88 -18.14
CA ASN A 111 24.13 -13.03 -17.71
C ASN A 111 23.65 -11.74 -17.08
N VAL A 112 22.75 -10.98 -17.75
CA VAL A 112 22.25 -9.70 -17.27
C VAL A 112 21.54 -9.84 -15.92
N PHE A 113 20.65 -10.82 -15.78
CA PHE A 113 19.94 -11.02 -14.51
C PHE A 113 20.87 -11.57 -13.42
N GLY A 114 21.83 -12.42 -13.77
CA GLY A 114 22.86 -12.89 -12.86
C GLY A 114 23.77 -11.75 -12.34
N ASP A 115 24.12 -10.81 -13.21
CA ASP A 115 24.92 -9.62 -12.86
C ASP A 115 24.13 -8.66 -11.97
N ILE A 116 22.85 -8.38 -12.28
CA ILE A 116 21.97 -7.57 -11.43
C ILE A 116 21.82 -8.21 -10.05
N ASN A 117 21.56 -9.51 -9.98
CA ASN A 117 21.45 -10.23 -8.72
C ASN A 117 22.71 -10.10 -7.89
N SER A 118 23.86 -10.36 -8.50
CA SER A 118 25.19 -10.27 -7.85
C SER A 118 25.50 -8.85 -7.41
N LEU A 119 25.12 -7.83 -8.19
CA LEU A 119 25.29 -6.41 -7.84
C LEU A 119 24.47 -6.06 -6.60
N LEU A 120 23.18 -6.41 -6.56
CA LEU A 120 22.31 -6.13 -5.42
C LEU A 120 22.81 -6.82 -4.15
N VAL A 121 23.14 -8.10 -4.22
CA VAL A 121 23.70 -8.86 -3.09
C VAL A 121 24.99 -8.24 -2.57
N ARG A 122 25.93 -7.93 -3.46
CA ARG A 122 27.19 -7.29 -3.08
C ARG A 122 26.97 -5.96 -2.40
N ARG A 123 26.17 -5.06 -3.00
CA ARG A 123 25.92 -3.72 -2.47
C ARG A 123 25.23 -3.76 -1.09
N LEU A 124 24.29 -4.68 -0.87
CA LEU A 124 23.65 -4.90 0.43
C LEU A 124 24.66 -5.37 1.47
N ASN A 125 25.48 -6.37 1.13
CA ASN A 125 26.49 -6.91 2.03
C ASN A 125 27.58 -5.87 2.38
N GLU A 126 28.03 -5.06 1.43
CA GLU A 126 28.97 -3.95 1.63
C GLU A 126 28.45 -2.93 2.65
N GLN A 127 27.14 -2.71 2.72
CA GLN A 127 26.49 -1.81 3.68
C GLN A 127 25.99 -2.52 4.97
N GLY A 128 26.36 -3.78 5.16
CA GLY A 128 26.10 -4.53 6.40
C GLY A 128 24.71 -5.17 6.50
N ALA A 129 23.95 -5.20 5.43
CA ALA A 129 22.71 -5.99 5.35
C ALA A 129 23.03 -7.35 4.74
N LEU A 130 22.89 -8.43 5.50
CA LEU A 130 23.16 -9.78 5.00
C LEU A 130 22.17 -10.11 3.87
N ALA A 131 22.69 -10.39 2.68
CA ALA A 131 21.88 -10.77 1.52
C ALA A 131 22.45 -12.00 0.82
N ILE A 132 21.57 -12.81 0.23
CA ILE A 132 21.90 -14.00 -0.57
C ILE A 132 21.10 -14.00 -1.88
N GLY A 133 21.77 -14.34 -2.97
CA GLY A 133 21.16 -14.38 -4.31
C GLY A 133 20.67 -15.77 -4.69
N PHE A 134 19.50 -15.80 -5.33
CA PHE A 134 18.93 -16.96 -5.98
C PHE A 134 18.74 -16.64 -7.46
N LYS A 135 19.33 -17.40 -8.33
CA LYS A 135 19.30 -17.13 -9.77
C LYS A 135 18.16 -17.91 -10.46
N GLU A 136 18.26 -19.22 -10.55
CA GLU A 136 17.28 -20.08 -11.23
C GLU A 136 16.63 -21.14 -10.33
N GLU A 137 17.03 -21.23 -9.05
CA GLU A 137 16.67 -22.34 -8.15
C GLU A 137 15.23 -22.27 -7.61
N ILE A 138 14.63 -21.09 -7.72
CA ILE A 138 13.33 -20.80 -7.09
C ILE A 138 12.16 -21.27 -7.97
N PHE A 139 12.24 -21.06 -9.28
CA PHE A 139 11.11 -21.31 -10.18
C PHE A 139 11.35 -22.57 -11.01
N LYS A 140 10.56 -23.62 -10.75
CA LYS A 140 10.45 -24.77 -11.66
C LYS A 140 9.42 -24.44 -12.73
N SER A 141 9.84 -24.52 -13.99
CA SER A 141 9.09 -23.98 -15.13
C SER A 141 9.06 -24.95 -16.31
N GLU A 142 8.15 -24.71 -17.23
CA GLU A 142 8.13 -25.28 -18.57
C GLU A 142 8.24 -24.15 -19.60
N LYS A 143 8.62 -24.46 -20.85
CA LYS A 143 8.51 -23.47 -21.95
C LYS A 143 7.03 -23.14 -22.17
N LYS A 144 6.69 -21.86 -22.22
CA LYS A 144 5.31 -21.38 -22.30
C LYS A 144 4.66 -21.69 -23.65
N SER A 145 5.38 -21.47 -24.75
CA SER A 145 4.99 -21.81 -26.11
C SER A 145 6.22 -21.84 -27.01
N GLU A 146 6.11 -22.50 -28.17
CA GLU A 146 7.18 -22.50 -29.16
C GLU A 146 7.43 -21.09 -29.73
N GLU A 147 6.40 -20.31 -29.95
CA GLU A 147 6.46 -18.94 -30.48
C GLU A 147 7.26 -17.99 -29.57
N LEU A 148 7.13 -18.14 -28.25
CA LEU A 148 7.86 -17.35 -27.26
C LEU A 148 9.28 -17.91 -27.01
N GLY A 149 9.59 -19.11 -27.43
CA GLY A 149 10.89 -19.76 -27.24
C GLY A 149 11.18 -20.08 -25.78
N TYR A 150 12.29 -19.58 -25.25
CA TYR A 150 12.73 -19.81 -23.85
C TYR A 150 12.05 -18.92 -22.83
N VAL A 151 10.76 -18.62 -23.02
CA VAL A 151 9.93 -17.99 -21.99
C VAL A 151 9.33 -19.06 -21.08
N GLY A 152 9.48 -18.88 -19.77
CA GLY A 152 9.02 -19.84 -18.76
C GLY A 152 7.60 -19.62 -18.30
N ASP A 153 6.84 -20.72 -18.15
CA ASP A 153 5.61 -20.82 -17.40
C ASP A 153 5.89 -21.54 -16.08
N ILE A 154 5.63 -20.88 -14.95
CA ILE A 154 5.99 -21.40 -13.62
C ILE A 154 5.01 -22.50 -13.21
N LYS A 155 5.53 -23.68 -12.93
CA LYS A 155 4.74 -24.84 -12.44
C LYS A 155 4.85 -25.01 -10.92
N LYS A 156 5.99 -24.64 -10.34
CA LYS A 156 6.22 -24.77 -8.90
C LYS A 156 7.21 -23.72 -8.41
N VAL A 157 6.91 -23.12 -7.26
CA VAL A 157 7.82 -22.23 -6.53
C VAL A 157 8.45 -22.99 -5.37
N ASN A 158 9.77 -23.04 -5.30
CA ASN A 158 10.54 -23.66 -4.24
C ASN A 158 10.84 -22.61 -3.15
N ILE A 159 9.99 -22.52 -2.14
CA ILE A 159 10.17 -21.56 -1.04
C ILE A 159 11.13 -22.02 0.07
N LYS A 160 11.57 -23.27 0.05
CA LYS A 160 12.42 -23.83 1.10
C LYS A 160 13.73 -23.04 1.30
N PRO A 161 14.56 -22.80 0.24
CA PRO A 161 15.80 -22.03 0.40
C PRO A 161 15.55 -20.57 0.82
N ILE A 162 14.42 -19.98 0.41
CA ILE A 162 14.03 -18.62 0.84
C ILE A 162 13.78 -18.59 2.34
N ASN A 163 13.00 -19.53 2.86
CA ASN A 163 12.69 -19.62 4.30
C ASN A 163 13.94 -19.88 5.15
N GLU A 164 14.85 -20.75 4.67
CA GLU A 164 16.12 -21.02 5.33
C GLU A 164 16.98 -19.74 5.37
N ALA A 165 17.12 -19.02 4.25
CA ALA A 165 17.84 -17.76 4.20
C ALA A 165 17.30 -16.71 5.17
N ILE A 166 15.97 -16.53 5.23
CA ILE A 166 15.33 -15.58 6.15
C ILE A 166 15.58 -15.98 7.62
N LYS A 167 15.47 -17.28 7.94
CA LYS A 167 15.74 -17.80 9.28
C LYS A 167 17.19 -17.53 9.71
N ASP A 168 18.13 -17.65 8.78
CA ASP A 168 19.56 -17.39 9.01
C ASP A 168 19.91 -15.90 8.96
N GLY A 169 18.92 -15.03 8.77
CA GLY A 169 19.09 -13.58 8.86
C GLY A 169 19.39 -12.88 7.54
N PHE A 170 19.32 -13.57 6.41
CA PHE A 170 19.59 -13.01 5.09
C PHE A 170 18.34 -12.39 4.45
N ILE A 171 18.56 -11.40 3.60
CA ILE A 171 17.60 -10.89 2.62
C ILE A 171 17.74 -11.73 1.35
N PRO A 172 16.72 -12.52 0.93
CA PRO A 172 16.75 -13.26 -0.32
C PRO A 172 16.59 -12.31 -1.50
N VAL A 173 17.48 -12.37 -2.49
CA VAL A 173 17.42 -11.63 -3.75
C VAL A 173 17.22 -12.62 -4.89
N ILE A 174 16.10 -12.54 -5.61
CA ILE A 174 15.65 -13.55 -6.57
C ILE A 174 15.66 -12.96 -7.98
N SER A 175 16.28 -13.65 -8.93
CA SER A 175 16.20 -13.35 -10.35
C SER A 175 14.94 -13.93 -10.99
N PRO A 176 14.39 -13.30 -12.04
CA PRO A 176 13.23 -13.82 -12.77
C PRO A 176 13.64 -14.87 -13.81
N LEU A 177 14.36 -15.89 -13.36
CA LEU A 177 14.78 -17.04 -14.15
C LEU A 177 14.19 -18.32 -13.56
N GLY A 178 13.87 -19.26 -14.41
CA GLY A 178 13.40 -20.57 -14.01
C GLY A 178 14.20 -21.69 -14.67
N ILE A 179 14.02 -22.90 -14.16
CA ILE A 179 14.65 -24.09 -14.72
C ILE A 179 13.59 -25.13 -15.10
N THR A 180 13.72 -25.71 -16.29
CA THR A 180 12.85 -26.78 -16.76
C THR A 180 13.28 -28.14 -16.20
N GLU A 181 12.44 -29.16 -16.39
CA GLU A 181 12.79 -30.55 -16.02
C GLU A 181 14.01 -31.08 -16.80
N THR A 182 14.26 -30.52 -17.99
CA THR A 182 15.45 -30.84 -18.83
C THR A 182 16.66 -29.97 -18.45
N ASN A 183 16.61 -29.23 -17.34
CA ASN A 183 17.65 -28.31 -16.85
C ASN A 183 17.98 -27.17 -17.83
N GLU A 184 17.05 -26.78 -18.69
CA GLU A 184 17.19 -25.57 -19.49
C GLU A 184 16.72 -24.35 -18.66
N VAL A 185 17.51 -23.27 -18.71
CA VAL A 185 17.10 -21.99 -18.06
C VAL A 185 16.11 -21.28 -18.97
N VAL A 186 15.07 -20.74 -18.39
CA VAL A 186 14.02 -19.96 -19.07
C VAL A 186 13.87 -18.58 -18.47
N ASN A 187 13.58 -17.60 -19.32
CA ASN A 187 13.30 -16.23 -18.93
C ASN A 187 11.85 -16.12 -18.44
N ILE A 188 11.64 -15.51 -17.30
CA ILE A 188 10.32 -15.27 -16.72
C ILE A 188 10.08 -13.76 -16.64
N ASN A 189 8.87 -13.32 -16.97
CA ASN A 189 8.49 -11.95 -16.71
C ASN A 189 8.50 -11.70 -15.18
N ALA A 190 9.21 -10.65 -14.72
CA ALA A 190 9.39 -10.38 -13.29
C ALA A 190 8.07 -10.14 -12.55
N ASP A 191 7.02 -9.60 -13.20
CA ASP A 191 5.71 -9.42 -12.58
C ASP A 191 5.01 -10.79 -12.42
N VAL A 192 5.11 -11.68 -13.41
CA VAL A 192 4.61 -13.07 -13.33
C VAL A 192 5.34 -13.84 -12.22
N ALA A 193 6.67 -13.74 -12.16
CA ALA A 193 7.47 -14.35 -11.10
C ALA A 193 7.06 -13.83 -9.71
N THR A 194 6.80 -12.52 -9.60
CA THR A 194 6.33 -11.90 -8.35
C THR A 194 4.97 -12.45 -7.94
N ILE A 195 4.00 -12.54 -8.84
CA ILE A 195 2.66 -13.07 -8.56
C ILE A 195 2.75 -14.51 -8.02
N ASN A 196 3.48 -15.39 -8.71
CA ASN A 196 3.62 -16.79 -8.30
C ASN A 196 4.33 -16.93 -6.94
N LEU A 197 5.35 -16.12 -6.69
CA LEU A 197 6.07 -16.09 -5.42
C LEU A 197 5.15 -15.63 -4.29
N VAL A 198 4.42 -14.55 -4.50
CA VAL A 198 3.49 -13.95 -3.54
C VAL A 198 2.32 -14.87 -3.22
N GLU A 199 1.75 -15.54 -4.22
CA GLU A 199 0.70 -16.55 -4.02
C GLU A 199 1.16 -17.68 -3.09
N LYS A 200 2.41 -18.12 -3.24
CA LYS A 200 2.98 -19.20 -2.43
C LYS A 200 3.36 -18.75 -1.02
N ILE A 201 3.90 -17.55 -0.85
CA ILE A 201 4.39 -17.01 0.42
C ILE A 201 3.27 -16.36 1.23
N LYS A 202 2.27 -15.76 0.56
CA LYS A 202 1.17 -15.00 1.17
C LYS A 202 1.67 -13.92 2.13
N PRO A 203 2.52 -12.97 1.66
CA PRO A 203 3.12 -11.96 2.51
C PRO A 203 2.08 -10.97 3.02
N TYR A 204 2.42 -10.27 4.12
CA TYR A 204 1.62 -9.17 4.62
C TYR A 204 1.61 -7.96 3.66
N LYS A 205 2.77 -7.66 3.06
CA LYS A 205 2.95 -6.56 2.09
C LYS A 205 3.53 -7.06 0.78
N VAL A 206 3.03 -6.53 -0.32
CA VAL A 206 3.70 -6.59 -1.62
C VAL A 206 4.04 -5.16 -2.03
N VAL A 207 5.30 -4.89 -2.35
CA VAL A 207 5.74 -3.54 -2.74
C VAL A 207 6.29 -3.58 -4.15
N PHE A 208 5.75 -2.72 -5.01
CA PHE A 208 6.30 -2.47 -6.34
C PHE A 208 7.10 -1.17 -6.29
N LEU A 209 8.42 -1.27 -6.39
CA LEU A 209 9.30 -0.11 -6.50
C LEU A 209 9.39 0.33 -7.96
N SER A 210 9.08 1.59 -8.20
CA SER A 210 9.09 2.20 -9.52
C SER A 210 9.59 3.65 -9.46
N GLN A 211 10.06 4.18 -10.60
CA GLN A 211 10.49 5.57 -10.73
C GLN A 211 9.33 6.56 -10.53
N VAL A 212 8.14 6.19 -10.99
CA VAL A 212 6.93 7.04 -10.86
C VAL A 212 6.47 7.13 -9.40
N GLY A 213 6.54 6.02 -8.66
CA GLY A 213 6.29 5.98 -7.22
C GLY A 213 4.82 5.92 -6.81
N GLY A 214 3.87 5.78 -7.73
CA GLY A 214 2.45 5.67 -7.40
C GLY A 214 1.55 5.75 -8.62
N ILE A 215 0.24 5.83 -8.38
CA ILE A 215 -0.79 6.10 -9.39
C ILE A 215 -1.24 7.55 -9.21
N TYR A 216 -1.30 8.29 -10.31
CA TYR A 216 -1.69 9.70 -10.35
C TYR A 216 -3.01 9.84 -11.08
N ASP A 217 -3.85 10.76 -10.62
CA ASP A 217 -5.10 11.13 -11.29
C ASP A 217 -4.87 12.09 -12.46
N ASN A 218 -5.96 12.57 -13.07
CA ASN A 218 -5.93 13.52 -14.20
C ASN A 218 -5.44 14.93 -13.82
N THR A 219 -5.28 15.22 -12.52
CA THR A 219 -4.72 16.48 -12.02
C THR A 219 -3.25 16.36 -11.64
N GLU A 220 -2.60 15.23 -11.98
CA GLU A 220 -1.25 14.88 -11.57
C GLU A 220 -1.08 14.75 -10.04
N SER A 221 -2.19 14.56 -9.31
CA SER A 221 -2.17 14.32 -7.87
C SER A 221 -2.02 12.84 -7.56
N LEU A 222 -1.18 12.52 -6.57
CA LEU A 222 -0.96 11.14 -6.15
C LEU A 222 -2.20 10.58 -5.46
N ILE A 223 -2.71 9.46 -5.96
CA ILE A 223 -3.77 8.68 -5.29
C ILE A 223 -3.12 7.90 -4.16
N GLN A 224 -3.34 8.34 -2.93
CA GLN A 224 -2.69 7.75 -1.74
C GLN A 224 -3.19 6.36 -1.40
N SER A 225 -4.48 6.06 -1.63
CA SER A 225 -5.04 4.73 -1.39
C SER A 225 -6.14 4.39 -2.37
N ILE A 226 -6.23 3.10 -2.74
CA ILE A 226 -7.26 2.54 -3.60
C ILE A 226 -7.91 1.37 -2.88
N ASN A 227 -9.23 1.43 -2.73
CA ASN A 227 -10.07 0.34 -2.26
C ASN A 227 -10.63 -0.41 -3.47
N LEU A 228 -10.07 -1.57 -3.80
CA LEU A 228 -10.47 -2.31 -5.00
C LEU A 228 -11.95 -2.76 -5.00
N ASP A 229 -12.51 -3.06 -3.83
CA ASP A 229 -13.90 -3.51 -3.75
C ASP A 229 -14.89 -2.38 -4.09
N LEU A 230 -14.48 -1.11 -3.98
CA LEU A 230 -15.32 0.07 -4.21
C LEU A 230 -14.95 0.85 -5.48
N GLU A 231 -13.65 0.97 -5.77
CA GLU A 231 -13.13 1.94 -6.73
C GLU A 231 -12.63 1.30 -8.04
N TYR A 232 -12.50 -0.05 -8.08
CA TYR A 232 -11.90 -0.74 -9.23
C TYR A 232 -12.61 -0.46 -10.55
N GLU A 233 -13.93 -0.62 -10.60
CA GLU A 233 -14.71 -0.43 -11.83
C GLU A 233 -14.70 1.02 -12.29
N GLU A 234 -14.78 1.98 -11.37
CA GLU A 234 -14.68 3.40 -11.66
C GLU A 234 -13.32 3.75 -12.27
N MET A 235 -12.24 3.26 -11.66
CA MET A 235 -10.88 3.50 -12.15
C MET A 235 -10.63 2.85 -13.51
N MET A 236 -11.11 1.64 -13.74
CA MET A 236 -10.92 0.94 -15.02
C MET A 236 -11.65 1.61 -16.17
N ASN A 237 -12.72 2.37 -15.89
CA ASN A 237 -13.47 3.15 -16.86
C ASN A 237 -13.01 4.62 -16.97
N ALA A 238 -12.01 5.04 -16.18
CA ALA A 238 -11.52 6.41 -16.19
C ALA A 238 -10.64 6.68 -17.41
N ASP A 239 -10.95 7.71 -18.20
CA ASP A 239 -10.22 8.07 -19.42
C ASP A 239 -8.74 8.43 -19.17
N TRP A 240 -8.42 8.88 -17.96
CA TRP A 240 -7.08 9.28 -17.56
C TRP A 240 -6.17 8.09 -17.17
N LEU A 241 -6.75 6.92 -16.87
CA LEU A 241 -5.95 5.75 -16.51
C LEU A 241 -5.42 5.06 -17.77
N HIS A 242 -4.15 5.30 -18.10
CA HIS A 242 -3.52 4.74 -19.30
C HIS A 242 -3.50 3.20 -19.28
N SER A 243 -3.56 2.59 -20.46
CA SER A 243 -3.64 1.15 -20.66
C SER A 243 -2.58 0.33 -19.89
N GLY A 244 -1.35 0.83 -19.79
CA GLY A 244 -0.29 0.19 -19.01
C GLY A 244 -0.58 0.18 -17.50
N MET A 245 -1.21 1.24 -16.98
CA MET A 245 -1.59 1.33 -15.57
C MET A 245 -2.88 0.55 -15.30
N GLN A 246 -3.82 0.52 -16.24
CA GLN A 246 -5.01 -0.36 -16.17
C GLN A 246 -4.59 -1.84 -16.07
N LEU A 247 -3.65 -2.27 -16.92
CA LEU A 247 -3.12 -3.63 -16.86
C LEU A 247 -2.47 -3.92 -15.50
N LYS A 248 -1.70 -2.98 -14.97
CA LYS A 248 -1.07 -3.12 -13.65
C LYS A 248 -2.09 -3.19 -12.52
N LEU A 249 -3.12 -2.36 -12.55
CA LEU A 249 -4.20 -2.38 -11.56
C LEU A 249 -4.98 -3.70 -11.60
N LYS A 250 -5.25 -4.22 -12.81
CA LYS A 250 -5.85 -5.54 -13.02
C LYS A 250 -4.99 -6.66 -12.42
N GLN A 251 -3.71 -6.67 -12.70
CA GLN A 251 -2.77 -7.66 -12.13
C GLN A 251 -2.69 -7.57 -10.60
N ILE A 252 -2.72 -6.36 -10.04
CA ILE A 252 -2.74 -6.16 -8.58
C ILE A 252 -4.05 -6.66 -7.98
N LYS A 253 -5.19 -6.46 -8.66
CA LYS A 253 -6.47 -7.01 -8.21
C LYS A 253 -6.44 -8.53 -8.19
N GLU A 254 -6.04 -9.16 -9.29
CA GLU A 254 -5.89 -10.61 -9.39
C GLU A 254 -4.96 -11.15 -8.29
N LEU A 255 -3.85 -10.46 -8.02
CA LEU A 255 -2.92 -10.82 -6.96
C LEU A 255 -3.58 -10.74 -5.57
N LEU A 256 -4.26 -9.63 -5.27
CA LEU A 256 -4.92 -9.45 -3.96
C LEU A 256 -6.09 -10.41 -3.76
N ASP A 257 -6.75 -10.87 -4.82
CA ASP A 257 -7.82 -11.87 -4.73
C ASP A 257 -7.30 -13.25 -4.28
N LEU A 258 -6.02 -13.55 -4.53
CA LEU A 258 -5.33 -14.78 -4.08
C LEU A 258 -4.77 -14.68 -2.66
N LEU A 259 -4.70 -13.49 -2.07
CA LEU A 259 -4.05 -13.25 -0.80
C LEU A 259 -5.05 -13.15 0.37
N PRO A 260 -4.60 -13.29 1.62
CA PRO A 260 -5.41 -12.93 2.78
C PRO A 260 -5.91 -11.47 2.70
N ARG A 261 -7.08 -11.18 3.25
CA ARG A 261 -7.61 -9.80 3.29
C ARG A 261 -6.71 -8.82 4.05
N SER A 262 -5.86 -9.32 4.93
CA SER A 262 -4.83 -8.53 5.63
C SER A 262 -3.69 -8.05 4.73
N SER A 263 -3.50 -8.69 3.57
CA SER A 263 -2.44 -8.32 2.64
C SER A 263 -2.77 -7.03 1.88
N SER A 264 -1.72 -6.31 1.50
CA SER A 264 -1.85 -5.08 0.71
C SER A 264 -0.72 -4.97 -0.30
N VAL A 265 -0.96 -4.21 -1.36
CA VAL A 265 0.04 -3.82 -2.36
C VAL A 265 0.33 -2.34 -2.20
N SER A 266 1.59 -1.96 -2.30
CA SER A 266 2.00 -0.55 -2.40
C SER A 266 2.85 -0.34 -3.64
N ILE A 267 2.67 0.83 -4.29
CA ILE A 267 3.55 1.30 -5.36
C ILE A 267 4.25 2.54 -4.82
N THR A 268 5.58 2.55 -4.77
CA THR A 268 6.34 3.66 -4.21
C THR A 268 7.72 3.80 -4.85
N LYS A 269 8.45 4.90 -4.56
CA LYS A 269 9.85 5.07 -4.93
C LYS A 269 10.78 4.40 -3.92
N PRO A 270 12.00 4.00 -4.31
CA PRO A 270 12.98 3.46 -3.38
C PRO A 270 13.23 4.33 -2.15
N ILE A 271 13.47 5.63 -2.33
CA ILE A 271 13.74 6.58 -1.25
C ILE A 271 12.59 6.70 -0.24
N ASP A 272 11.36 6.52 -0.72
CA ASP A 272 10.14 6.68 0.06
C ASP A 272 9.70 5.38 0.78
N LEU A 273 10.36 4.26 0.52
CA LEU A 273 9.98 2.95 1.06
C LEU A 273 9.84 2.93 2.60
N PRO A 274 10.75 3.53 3.39
CA PRO A 274 10.58 3.59 4.83
C PRO A 274 9.32 4.36 5.26
N LYS A 275 9.04 5.50 4.64
CA LYS A 275 7.84 6.30 4.93
C LYS A 275 6.57 5.55 4.56
N GLU A 276 6.53 4.89 3.40
CA GLU A 276 5.40 4.05 2.96
C GLU A 276 5.10 2.91 3.94
N LEU A 277 6.12 2.31 4.53
CA LEU A 277 5.93 1.15 5.41
C LEU A 277 5.61 1.52 6.86
N PHE A 278 6.08 2.65 7.36
CA PHE A 278 6.05 2.98 8.78
C PHE A 278 5.14 4.15 9.14
N THR A 279 4.45 4.75 8.19
CA THR A 279 3.48 5.83 8.47
C THR A 279 2.08 5.50 7.95
N ASP A 280 1.06 5.98 8.66
CA ASP A 280 -0.34 5.81 8.27
C ASP A 280 -0.67 6.61 6.99
N SER A 281 0.04 7.70 6.74
CA SER A 281 -0.12 8.54 5.54
C SER A 281 0.57 7.97 4.29
N GLY A 282 1.58 7.09 4.48
CA GLY A 282 2.37 6.56 3.36
C GLY A 282 3.11 7.62 2.55
N SER A 283 3.58 7.25 1.37
CA SER A 283 4.23 8.13 0.39
C SER A 283 4.06 7.67 -1.05
N GLY A 284 3.32 6.60 -1.25
CA GLY A 284 2.98 6.02 -2.53
C GLY A 284 1.49 5.78 -2.67
N THR A 285 1.11 4.84 -3.51
CA THR A 285 -0.27 4.37 -3.63
C THR A 285 -0.43 3.04 -2.89
N LEU A 286 -1.23 3.02 -1.84
CA LEU A 286 -1.62 1.82 -1.13
C LEU A 286 -2.88 1.22 -1.77
N ILE A 287 -2.81 -0.05 -2.18
CA ILE A 287 -3.91 -0.76 -2.83
C ILE A 287 -4.32 -1.94 -1.96
N LYS A 288 -5.61 -2.05 -1.66
CA LYS A 288 -6.17 -3.12 -0.84
C LYS A 288 -7.51 -3.60 -1.37
N ARG A 289 -7.87 -4.85 -1.04
CA ARG A 289 -9.28 -5.21 -0.98
C ARG A 289 -9.87 -4.49 0.23
N GLY A 290 -10.93 -3.76 -0.01
CA GLY A 290 -11.60 -3.00 1.02
C GLY A 290 -12.52 -3.85 1.88
N HIS A 291 -13.29 -3.17 2.66
CA HIS A 291 -14.45 -3.71 3.33
C HIS A 291 -15.66 -3.00 2.73
N GLY A 292 -16.75 -3.73 2.52
CA GLY A 292 -18.01 -3.12 2.13
C GLY A 292 -18.39 -2.02 3.12
N ILE A 293 -19.15 -1.05 2.66
CA ILE A 293 -19.71 0.02 3.49
C ILE A 293 -21.21 -0.07 3.36
N ASP A 294 -21.87 -0.27 4.48
CA ASP A 294 -23.30 -0.30 4.56
C ASP A 294 -23.82 1.04 5.10
N ILE A 295 -24.98 1.45 4.60
CA ILE A 295 -25.66 2.69 5.00
C ILE A 295 -26.93 2.30 5.76
N PHE A 296 -27.08 2.85 6.96
CA PHE A 296 -28.17 2.56 7.87
C PHE A 296 -28.88 3.85 8.30
N GLU A 297 -30.16 3.73 8.62
CA GLU A 297 -30.88 4.76 9.36
C GLU A 297 -30.66 4.58 10.86
N SER A 298 -30.65 5.68 11.60
CA SER A 298 -30.33 5.68 13.04
C SER A 298 -31.38 5.03 13.96
N LYS A 299 -32.47 4.48 13.42
CA LYS A 299 -33.55 3.89 14.21
C LYS A 299 -33.27 2.45 14.68
N ASP A 300 -32.29 1.77 14.08
CA ASP A 300 -31.90 0.40 14.45
C ASP A 300 -31.01 0.39 15.68
N HIS A 301 -31.49 -0.20 16.78
CA HIS A 301 -30.76 -0.27 18.05
C HIS A 301 -29.48 -1.10 18.00
N ASP A 302 -29.41 -2.12 17.17
CA ASP A 302 -28.19 -2.94 17.05
C ASP A 302 -27.12 -2.18 16.26
N ILE A 303 -27.50 -1.44 15.25
CA ILE A 303 -26.60 -0.52 14.52
C ILE A 303 -26.12 0.59 15.45
N GLN A 304 -26.98 1.16 16.27
CA GLN A 304 -26.59 2.15 17.28
C GLN A 304 -25.52 1.60 18.24
N LYS A 305 -25.68 0.38 18.78
CA LYS A 305 -24.69 -0.25 19.66
C LYS A 305 -23.33 -0.40 18.98
N LYS A 306 -23.31 -0.91 17.75
CA LYS A 306 -22.09 -1.06 16.96
C LYS A 306 -21.42 0.29 16.71
N PHE A 307 -22.19 1.30 16.32
CA PHE A 307 -21.73 2.67 16.13
C PHE A 307 -21.10 3.24 17.39
N PHE A 308 -21.76 3.12 18.56
CA PHE A 308 -21.22 3.57 19.84
C PHE A 308 -19.88 2.90 20.14
N SER A 309 -19.77 1.60 19.99
CA SER A 309 -18.53 0.84 20.21
C SER A 309 -17.37 1.37 19.35
N ILE A 310 -17.63 1.63 18.06
CA ILE A 310 -16.60 2.14 17.14
C ILE A 310 -16.18 3.56 17.53
N ILE A 311 -17.14 4.45 17.81
CA ILE A 311 -16.86 5.85 18.13
C ILE A 311 -16.13 5.97 19.46
N GLU A 312 -16.62 5.30 20.52
CA GLU A 312 -15.99 5.32 21.83
C GLU A 312 -14.56 4.78 21.80
N SER A 313 -14.32 3.68 21.08
CA SER A 313 -12.97 3.15 20.85
C SER A 313 -12.08 4.13 20.08
N SER A 314 -12.63 4.81 19.05
CA SER A 314 -11.86 5.72 18.20
C SER A 314 -11.43 7.00 18.91
N PHE A 315 -12.29 7.50 19.82
CA PHE A 315 -12.09 8.75 20.55
C PHE A 315 -11.51 8.54 21.96
N ASN A 316 -11.42 7.29 22.44
CA ASN A 316 -11.13 6.97 23.84
C ASN A 316 -12.02 7.77 24.83
N GLY A 317 -13.31 7.85 24.55
CA GLY A 317 -14.29 8.62 25.31
C GLY A 317 -15.65 7.96 25.29
N ILE A 318 -16.59 8.48 26.06
CA ILE A 318 -17.95 7.96 26.18
C ILE A 318 -18.90 8.84 25.36
N LEU A 319 -19.60 8.25 24.38
CA LEU A 319 -20.61 8.94 23.59
C LEU A 319 -21.92 9.07 24.41
N ASN A 320 -22.52 10.25 24.38
CA ASN A 320 -23.79 10.48 25.08
C ASN A 320 -24.86 9.50 24.59
N LYS A 321 -25.51 8.79 25.51
CA LYS A 321 -26.56 7.80 25.21
C LYS A 321 -27.73 8.36 24.42
N SER A 322 -28.01 9.66 24.56
CA SER A 322 -29.05 10.37 23.80
C SER A 322 -28.59 10.88 22.42
N PHE A 323 -27.41 10.47 21.93
CA PHE A 323 -26.83 11.00 20.68
C PHE A 323 -27.80 10.93 19.50
N PHE A 324 -28.51 9.84 19.33
CA PHE A 324 -29.48 9.66 18.27
C PHE A 324 -30.91 10.12 18.63
N SER A 325 -31.16 10.61 19.84
CA SER A 325 -32.51 11.03 20.26
C SER A 325 -32.93 12.40 19.71
N GLY A 326 -31.99 13.15 19.15
CA GLY A 326 -32.20 14.54 18.73
C GLY A 326 -32.45 14.75 17.23
N GLY A 327 -32.55 13.69 16.41
CA GLY A 327 -32.73 13.88 14.97
C GLY A 327 -32.53 12.63 14.13
N ASP A 328 -32.78 12.75 12.84
CA ASP A 328 -32.51 11.69 11.88
C ASP A 328 -31.03 11.71 11.48
N TYR A 329 -30.39 10.53 11.53
CA TYR A 329 -29.00 10.34 11.11
C TYR A 329 -28.92 9.22 10.05
N LYS A 330 -28.08 9.44 9.04
CA LYS A 330 -27.55 8.35 8.20
C LYS A 330 -26.23 7.90 8.79
N ILE A 331 -26.09 6.60 8.96
CA ILE A 331 -24.90 5.96 9.52
C ILE A 331 -24.22 5.15 8.42
N PHE A 332 -23.00 5.54 8.05
CA PHE A 332 -22.12 4.72 7.23
C PHE A 332 -21.28 3.86 8.17
N MET A 333 -21.19 2.58 7.89
CA MET A 333 -20.41 1.66 8.71
C MET A 333 -19.72 0.63 7.81
N THR A 334 -18.44 0.39 8.07
CA THR A 334 -17.73 -0.68 7.37
C THR A 334 -18.22 -2.06 7.81
N THR A 335 -18.35 -3.01 6.88
CA THR A 335 -18.78 -4.39 7.18
C THR A 335 -17.89 -5.10 8.21
N CYS A 336 -16.64 -4.65 8.39
CA CYS A 336 -15.73 -5.13 9.43
C CYS A 336 -15.89 -4.41 10.78
N GLU A 337 -16.84 -3.49 10.91
CA GLU A 337 -17.14 -2.74 12.16
C GLU A 337 -15.92 -2.00 12.75
N ARG A 338 -15.03 -1.46 11.88
CA ARG A 338 -13.81 -0.76 12.32
C ARG A 338 -13.79 0.73 12.01
N ALA A 339 -14.77 1.22 11.22
CA ALA A 339 -14.96 2.64 10.98
C ALA A 339 -16.46 2.94 10.85
N ALA A 340 -16.86 4.12 11.30
CA ALA A 340 -18.22 4.62 11.17
C ALA A 340 -18.27 6.14 11.02
N ILE A 341 -19.26 6.62 10.24
CA ILE A 341 -19.63 8.03 10.11
C ILE A 341 -21.11 8.18 10.46
N ALA A 342 -21.47 9.21 11.23
CA ALA A 342 -22.85 9.64 11.40
C ALA A 342 -23.04 11.02 10.78
N VAL A 343 -23.98 11.11 9.86
CA VAL A 343 -24.39 12.37 9.23
C VAL A 343 -25.78 12.75 9.73
N SER A 344 -25.88 13.91 10.38
CA SER A 344 -27.13 14.48 10.85
C SER A 344 -27.86 15.20 9.72
N MET A 345 -29.14 14.93 9.60
CA MET A 345 -30.07 15.60 8.67
C MET A 345 -30.89 16.70 9.35
N GLU A 346 -30.51 17.09 10.57
CA GLU A 346 -31.21 18.09 11.39
C GLU A 346 -31.18 19.48 10.75
N TYR A 347 -30.13 19.79 9.99
CA TYR A 347 -29.96 21.08 9.36
C TYR A 347 -30.18 21.03 7.85
N LYS A 348 -30.35 22.19 7.20
CA LYS A 348 -30.61 22.34 5.74
C LYS A 348 -29.49 21.72 4.88
N VAL A 349 -28.28 21.72 5.38
CA VAL A 349 -27.11 21.05 4.80
C VAL A 349 -26.74 19.89 5.72
N PRO A 350 -26.47 18.70 5.17
CA PRO A 350 -26.02 17.56 5.97
C PRO A 350 -24.78 17.90 6.81
N TYR A 351 -24.77 17.48 8.07
CA TYR A 351 -23.68 17.72 9.00
C TYR A 351 -23.05 16.41 9.44
N MET A 352 -21.78 16.18 9.09
CA MET A 352 -21.03 15.02 9.61
C MET A 352 -20.70 15.26 11.08
N ASP A 353 -21.46 14.63 11.97
CA ASP A 353 -21.34 14.82 13.42
C ASP A 353 -20.20 14.00 14.02
N LYS A 354 -20.05 12.75 13.57
CA LYS A 354 -19.01 11.84 14.03
C LYS A 354 -18.35 11.10 12.88
N PHE A 355 -17.04 10.98 12.96
CA PHE A 355 -16.25 10.10 12.12
C PHE A 355 -15.20 9.41 13.00
N GLY A 356 -15.28 8.09 13.10
CA GLY A 356 -14.37 7.28 13.91
C GLY A 356 -13.76 6.14 13.11
N VAL A 357 -12.46 5.93 13.31
CA VAL A 357 -11.71 4.77 12.85
C VAL A 357 -10.94 4.23 14.04
N ILE A 358 -11.16 2.98 14.42
CA ILE A 358 -10.46 2.37 15.55
C ILE A 358 -8.93 2.37 15.33
N ALA A 359 -8.16 2.37 16.43
CA ALA A 359 -6.71 2.57 16.36
C ALA A 359 -6.00 1.51 15.49
N GLU A 360 -6.48 0.25 15.53
CA GLU A 360 -5.93 -0.87 14.79
C GLU A 360 -6.12 -0.74 13.27
N ALA A 361 -7.16 -0.01 12.85
CA ALA A 361 -7.53 0.18 11.43
C ALA A 361 -6.94 1.45 10.80
N LYS A 362 -6.30 2.32 11.60
CA LYS A 362 -5.63 3.52 11.05
C LYS A 362 -4.49 3.12 10.12
N GLY A 363 -4.34 3.83 9.00
CA GLY A 363 -3.36 3.52 7.95
C GLY A 363 -3.75 2.34 7.05
N GLU A 364 -4.96 1.81 7.20
CA GLU A 364 -5.46 0.75 6.33
C GLU A 364 -6.31 1.26 5.14
N GLY A 365 -6.44 2.57 4.96
CA GLY A 365 -7.28 3.17 3.90
C GLY A 365 -8.79 3.13 4.19
N ILE A 366 -9.22 2.49 5.30
CA ILE A 366 -10.64 2.33 5.66
C ILE A 366 -11.32 3.69 5.89
N GLY A 367 -10.60 4.62 6.51
CA GLY A 367 -11.12 5.98 6.76
C GLY A 367 -11.37 6.74 5.47
N SER A 368 -10.46 6.68 4.51
CA SER A 368 -10.65 7.32 3.20
C SER A 368 -11.81 6.69 2.42
N ALA A 369 -11.93 5.36 2.46
CA ALA A 369 -12.99 4.64 1.77
C ALA A 369 -14.39 5.03 2.28
N ILE A 370 -14.60 5.03 3.59
CA ILE A 370 -15.92 5.38 4.17
C ILE A 370 -16.25 6.87 3.98
N PHE A 371 -15.21 7.74 4.00
CA PHE A 371 -15.40 9.16 3.73
C PHE A 371 -15.77 9.41 2.25
N HIS A 372 -15.19 8.66 1.34
CA HIS A 372 -15.51 8.72 -0.09
C HIS A 372 -16.96 8.31 -0.36
N GLU A 373 -17.45 7.22 0.23
CA GLU A 373 -18.85 6.80 0.12
C GLU A 373 -19.81 7.84 0.71
N MET A 374 -19.47 8.45 1.84
CA MET A 374 -20.25 9.55 2.40
C MET A 374 -20.31 10.74 1.43
N LYS A 375 -19.18 11.09 0.78
CA LYS A 375 -19.10 12.19 -0.20
C LYS A 375 -19.97 11.93 -1.43
N LYS A 376 -20.05 10.69 -1.92
CA LYS A 376 -20.94 10.32 -3.02
C LYS A 376 -22.41 10.57 -2.68
N GLU A 377 -22.81 10.20 -1.46
CA GLU A 377 -24.18 10.38 -0.98
C GLU A 377 -24.49 11.86 -0.65
N PHE A 378 -23.49 12.60 -0.15
CA PHE A 378 -23.62 14.00 0.27
C PHE A 378 -22.60 14.88 -0.43
N PRO A 379 -22.87 15.36 -1.66
CA PRO A 379 -21.97 16.27 -2.38
C PRO A 379 -21.76 17.61 -1.67
N GLU A 380 -22.79 18.08 -0.95
CA GLU A 380 -22.70 19.25 -0.05
C GLU A 380 -22.75 18.77 1.40
N ILE A 381 -21.71 19.03 2.18
CA ILE A 381 -21.63 18.62 3.58
C ILE A 381 -20.64 19.52 4.35
N PHE A 382 -20.85 19.68 5.65
CA PHE A 382 -19.90 20.37 6.53
C PHE A 382 -19.70 19.60 7.83
N TRP A 383 -18.59 19.89 8.53
CA TRP A 383 -18.26 19.26 9.80
C TRP A 383 -17.32 20.14 10.63
N ARG A 384 -17.13 19.80 11.89
CA ARG A 384 -16.13 20.43 12.76
C ARG A 384 -15.19 19.41 13.38
N SER A 385 -14.00 19.86 13.69
CA SER A 385 -13.00 19.10 14.43
C SER A 385 -12.28 20.01 15.42
N LYS A 386 -11.78 19.48 16.53
CA LYS A 386 -10.91 20.29 17.41
C LYS A 386 -9.63 20.67 16.67
N SER A 387 -9.16 21.92 16.84
CA SER A 387 -7.99 22.45 16.11
C SER A 387 -6.71 21.65 16.35
N ASN A 388 -6.60 20.93 17.47
CA ASN A 388 -5.46 20.08 17.79
C ASN A 388 -5.65 18.60 17.37
N ASN A 389 -6.73 18.27 16.66
CA ASN A 389 -7.00 16.90 16.27
C ASN A 389 -6.06 16.48 15.10
N PRO A 390 -5.29 15.39 15.25
CA PRO A 390 -4.38 14.92 14.18
C PRO A 390 -5.05 14.62 12.84
N ILE A 391 -6.36 14.28 12.83
CA ILE A 391 -7.13 13.99 11.61
C ILE A 391 -7.32 15.25 10.73
N ASN A 392 -7.09 16.46 11.25
CA ASN A 392 -7.29 17.69 10.49
C ASN A 392 -6.42 17.75 9.23
N LYS A 393 -5.26 17.09 9.19
CA LYS A 393 -4.45 16.95 7.99
C LYS A 393 -5.21 16.22 6.87
N PHE A 394 -5.94 15.16 7.21
CA PHE A 394 -6.80 14.44 6.28
C PHE A 394 -7.98 15.31 5.85
N TYR A 395 -8.65 16.00 6.77
CA TYR A 395 -9.75 16.89 6.42
C TYR A 395 -9.34 18.03 5.49
N LEU A 396 -8.15 18.62 5.72
CA LEU A 396 -7.59 19.66 4.83
C LEU A 396 -7.33 19.16 3.39
N SER A 397 -7.03 17.89 3.21
CA SER A 397 -6.84 17.31 1.86
C SER A 397 -8.16 16.94 1.17
N MET A 398 -9.27 16.86 1.92
CA MET A 398 -10.56 16.41 1.41
C MET A 398 -11.59 17.54 1.25
N ALA A 399 -11.46 18.60 2.04
CA ALA A 399 -12.39 19.72 2.09
C ALA A 399 -12.09 20.76 0.99
N ASP A 400 -13.13 21.42 0.45
CA ASP A 400 -12.99 22.56 -0.46
C ASP A 400 -12.52 23.83 0.31
N GLY A 401 -12.79 23.89 1.63
CA GLY A 401 -12.32 24.96 2.47
C GLY A 401 -12.51 24.68 3.96
N TYR A 402 -11.87 25.52 4.77
CA TYR A 402 -12.04 25.47 6.22
C TYR A 402 -11.96 26.85 6.86
N GLN A 403 -12.54 26.99 8.05
CA GLN A 403 -12.44 28.18 8.90
C GLN A 403 -12.16 27.81 10.34
N LYS A 404 -11.14 28.46 10.93
CA LYS A 404 -10.84 28.32 12.34
C LYS A 404 -11.69 29.26 13.18
N THR A 405 -12.40 28.72 14.17
CA THR A 405 -13.30 29.49 15.05
C THR A 405 -13.18 28.97 16.48
N GLY A 406 -12.46 29.71 17.32
CA GLY A 406 -12.19 29.32 18.71
C GLY A 406 -11.35 28.02 18.77
N GLU A 407 -11.88 27.01 19.46
CA GLU A 407 -11.24 25.69 19.59
C GLU A 407 -11.55 24.73 18.40
N TRP A 408 -12.36 25.17 17.42
CA TRP A 408 -12.86 24.36 16.31
C TRP A 408 -12.29 24.80 14.99
N ASP A 409 -11.92 23.85 14.17
CA ASP A 409 -11.76 23.98 12.73
C ASP A 409 -13.02 23.44 12.07
N ILE A 410 -13.71 24.27 11.29
CA ILE A 410 -14.93 23.93 10.56
C ILE A 410 -14.55 23.73 9.11
N PHE A 411 -14.94 22.60 8.54
CA PHE A 411 -14.64 22.19 7.17
C PHE A 411 -15.93 22.04 6.38
N TRP A 412 -15.85 22.17 5.05
CA TRP A 412 -16.99 21.98 4.15
C TRP A 412 -16.57 21.48 2.77
N MET A 413 -17.53 20.89 2.06
CA MET A 413 -17.44 20.49 0.67
C MET A 413 -18.73 20.88 -0.06
N GLY A 414 -18.62 21.24 -1.34
CA GLY A 414 -19.73 21.51 -2.24
C GLY A 414 -20.51 22.79 -1.96
N ILE A 415 -20.21 23.53 -0.89
CA ILE A 415 -20.97 24.74 -0.47
C ILE A 415 -20.32 25.97 -1.10
N ASN A 416 -20.95 26.50 -2.14
CA ASN A 416 -20.46 27.68 -2.88
C ASN A 416 -21.15 28.99 -2.48
N ASP A 417 -22.28 28.92 -1.79
CA ASP A 417 -23.03 30.10 -1.30
C ASP A 417 -22.46 30.56 0.05
N TYR A 418 -21.93 31.80 0.08
CA TYR A 418 -21.29 32.35 1.28
C TYR A 418 -22.27 32.56 2.43
N SER A 419 -23.53 32.95 2.16
CA SER A 419 -24.55 33.12 3.20
C SER A 419 -24.89 31.77 3.85
N LYS A 420 -25.13 30.74 3.00
CA LYS A 420 -25.37 29.36 3.42
C LYS A 420 -24.19 28.80 4.22
N LEU A 421 -22.94 29.08 3.77
CA LEU A 421 -21.74 28.67 4.48
C LEU A 421 -21.62 29.28 5.87
N ASN A 422 -21.88 30.59 6.00
CA ASN A 422 -21.83 31.27 7.29
C ASN A 422 -22.87 30.71 8.30
N GLU A 423 -24.08 30.37 7.81
CA GLU A 423 -25.09 29.69 8.60
C GLU A 423 -24.61 28.31 9.07
N CYS A 424 -23.96 27.50 8.20
CA CYS A 424 -23.37 26.22 8.54
C CYS A 424 -22.27 26.33 9.60
N ILE A 425 -21.41 27.34 9.48
CA ILE A 425 -20.35 27.61 10.46
C ILE A 425 -20.96 27.93 11.84
N ASN A 426 -21.96 28.82 11.90
CA ASN A 426 -22.64 29.18 13.13
C ASN A 426 -23.32 27.96 13.77
N PHE A 427 -23.98 27.11 12.98
CA PHE A 427 -24.58 25.87 13.45
C PHE A 427 -23.51 24.95 14.05
N ALA A 428 -22.38 24.71 13.33
CA ALA A 428 -21.33 23.84 13.81
C ALA A 428 -20.72 24.33 15.13
N VAL A 429 -20.52 25.63 15.30
CA VAL A 429 -19.98 26.24 16.54
C VAL A 429 -20.96 26.08 17.70
N SER A 430 -22.25 26.30 17.48
CA SER A 430 -23.28 26.23 18.54
C SER A 430 -23.59 24.81 19.03
N LYS A 431 -23.25 23.77 18.24
CA LYS A 431 -23.60 22.39 18.58
C LYS A 431 -22.86 21.92 19.84
N GLN A 432 -23.59 21.30 20.76
CA GLN A 432 -23.01 20.77 22.00
C GLN A 432 -22.03 19.61 21.74
N GLN A 433 -21.05 19.44 22.60
CA GLN A 433 -20.20 18.28 22.60
C GLN A 433 -20.96 17.06 23.12
N THR A 434 -20.80 15.93 22.42
CA THR A 434 -21.51 14.67 22.71
C THR A 434 -20.58 13.56 23.18
N ILE A 435 -19.26 13.82 23.24
CA ILE A 435 -18.26 12.88 23.80
C ILE A 435 -17.68 13.50 25.08
N SER A 436 -17.65 12.71 26.14
CA SER A 436 -16.97 13.00 27.40
C SER A 436 -15.73 12.12 27.55
N TYR A 437 -14.68 12.66 28.17
CA TYR A 437 -13.39 11.98 28.38
C TYR A 437 -13.17 11.70 29.87
#